data_37749bd36607e2fe14ce0d94fa0698d7
#
_entry.id   37749bd36607e2fe14ce0d94fa0698d7
#
_cell.length_a   1.000
_cell.length_b   1.000
_cell.length_c   1.000
_cell.angle_alpha   90.00
_cell.angle_beta   90.00
_cell.angle_gamma   90.00
#
_symmetry.space_group_name_H-M   'P 1'
#
loop_
_entity.id
_entity.type
_entity.pdbx_description
1 polymer ?
#
loop_
_entity_poly.entity_id
_entity_poly.type
_entity_poly.pdbx_seq_one_letter_code
_entity_poly.pdbx_strand_id
1 'polypeptide(L)'
;VNFPRLDGVIFSPYTKFILKDTKYSMKDSICGRTNYRIARIQAKNTEDNENIGYYYYNERNYASDFLKCRKYNGYKDYLTNDFFDFLARYLIGYGERPIRLLLISFSLISVFAFIYILIGIKSMDYGLIKLNLSNSDYSIYELITFYLEAWYFSMITFSTVGYGDIIVCSLIGKIVVCIEVFLGITIHATWTSVLFSRMVK
;
A
#
# COMPACT_ATOMS: atom_id res chain seq x y z
N VAL A 1 -19.47 -23.94 12.16
CA VAL A 1 -19.31 -23.28 13.47
C VAL A 1 -20.24 -22.09 13.48
N ASN A 2 -21.28 -22.09 14.32
CA ASN A 2 -22.16 -20.93 14.49
C ASN A 2 -21.40 -19.89 15.33
N PHE A 3 -20.98 -18.83 14.69
CA PHE A 3 -20.38 -17.69 15.39
C PHE A 3 -21.48 -16.90 16.13
N PRO A 4 -21.27 -16.53 17.41
CA PRO A 4 -22.22 -15.74 18.13
C PRO A 4 -22.44 -14.39 17.46
N ARG A 5 -23.71 -14.00 17.30
CA ARG A 5 -24.06 -12.64 16.88
C ARG A 5 -24.13 -11.78 18.14
N LEU A 6 -23.40 -10.65 18.08
CA LEU A 6 -23.38 -9.69 19.17
C LEU A 6 -24.41 -8.55 18.97
N ASP A 7 -25.26 -8.68 17.96
CA ASP A 7 -26.33 -7.71 17.69
C ASP A 7 -27.30 -7.65 18.87
N GLY A 8 -27.50 -6.45 19.41
CA GLY A 8 -28.40 -6.22 20.54
C GLY A 8 -27.81 -6.53 21.93
N VAL A 9 -26.54 -6.95 22.01
CA VAL A 9 -25.88 -7.13 23.31
C VAL A 9 -25.46 -5.77 23.86
N ILE A 10 -25.91 -5.44 25.07
CA ILE A 10 -25.52 -4.23 25.80
C ILE A 10 -24.29 -4.58 26.64
N PHE A 11 -23.16 -3.97 26.32
CA PHE A 11 -21.94 -4.13 27.10
C PHE A 11 -21.82 -3.06 28.17
N SER A 12 -21.36 -3.45 29.36
CA SER A 12 -20.96 -2.46 30.37
C SER A 12 -19.83 -1.58 29.81
N PRO A 13 -19.80 -0.26 30.13
CA PRO A 13 -18.72 0.62 29.72
C PRO A 13 -17.31 0.13 30.10
N TYR A 14 -17.21 -0.69 31.14
CA TYR A 14 -15.95 -1.24 31.66
C TYR A 14 -15.57 -2.60 31.11
N THR A 15 -16.43 -3.21 30.27
CA THR A 15 -16.17 -4.55 29.72
C THR A 15 -15.11 -4.46 28.62
N LYS A 16 -13.92 -4.99 28.84
CA LYS A 16 -12.92 -5.21 27.79
C LYS A 16 -13.37 -6.41 26.94
N PHE A 17 -13.67 -6.13 25.71
CA PHE A 17 -14.05 -7.15 24.75
C PHE A 17 -12.85 -7.47 23.84
N ILE A 18 -12.33 -8.69 23.94
CA ILE A 18 -11.17 -9.13 23.15
C ILE A 18 -11.65 -10.05 22.04
N LEU A 19 -11.61 -9.56 20.80
CA LEU A 19 -11.93 -10.32 19.60
C LEU A 19 -10.65 -10.48 18.77
N LYS A 20 -9.71 -11.32 19.25
CA LYS A 20 -8.48 -11.65 18.54
C LYS A 20 -8.64 -13.01 17.85
N ASP A 21 -8.05 -13.13 16.65
CA ASP A 21 -7.94 -14.37 15.87
C ASP A 21 -9.25 -15.07 15.46
N THR A 22 -10.38 -14.38 15.57
CA THR A 22 -11.66 -14.91 15.10
C THR A 22 -11.77 -14.71 13.59
N LYS A 23 -11.72 -15.80 12.83
CA LYS A 23 -11.88 -15.78 11.38
C LYS A 23 -13.29 -16.18 10.98
N TYR A 24 -13.95 -15.34 10.21
CA TYR A 24 -15.27 -15.60 9.64
C TYR A 24 -15.14 -16.05 8.19
N SER A 25 -15.99 -16.99 7.79
CA SER A 25 -16.12 -17.39 6.38
C SER A 25 -16.64 -16.22 5.53
N MET A 26 -16.40 -16.27 4.24
CA MET A 26 -16.90 -15.26 3.29
C MET A 26 -18.44 -15.15 3.32
N LYS A 27 -19.15 -16.27 3.60
CA LYS A 27 -20.60 -16.29 3.79
C LYS A 27 -21.07 -15.59 5.08
N ASP A 28 -20.19 -15.59 6.10
CA ASP A 28 -20.46 -14.99 7.42
C ASP A 28 -19.85 -13.58 7.56
N SER A 29 -19.46 -12.97 6.44
CA SER A 29 -18.79 -11.66 6.41
C SER A 29 -19.61 -10.54 7.05
N ILE A 30 -20.96 -10.61 7.00
CA ILE A 30 -21.84 -9.68 7.71
C ILE A 30 -21.62 -9.79 9.23
N CYS A 31 -21.62 -11.02 9.76
CA CYS A 31 -21.41 -11.25 11.19
C CYS A 31 -20.01 -10.78 11.62
N GLY A 32 -18.98 -11.07 10.81
CA GLY A 32 -17.62 -10.60 11.03
C GLY A 32 -17.56 -9.08 11.10
N ARG A 33 -18.13 -8.38 10.10
CA ARG A 33 -18.20 -6.92 10.06
C ARG A 33 -18.88 -6.35 11.30
N THR A 34 -20.05 -6.88 11.67
CA THR A 34 -20.84 -6.39 12.81
C THR A 34 -20.09 -6.60 14.13
N ASN A 35 -19.54 -7.78 14.35
CA ASN A 35 -18.81 -8.09 15.57
C ASN A 35 -17.54 -7.23 15.73
N TYR A 36 -16.76 -7.04 14.69
CA TYR A 36 -15.58 -6.15 14.73
C TYR A 36 -15.96 -4.68 14.89
N ARG A 37 -17.11 -4.24 14.34
CA ARG A 37 -17.64 -2.89 14.57
C ARG A 37 -18.01 -2.67 16.04
N ILE A 38 -18.69 -3.64 16.65
CA ILE A 38 -19.06 -3.58 18.06
C ILE A 38 -17.81 -3.57 18.92
N ALA A 39 -16.85 -4.46 18.66
CA ALA A 39 -15.56 -4.50 19.37
C ALA A 39 -14.80 -3.17 19.26
N ARG A 40 -14.80 -2.53 18.09
CA ARG A 40 -14.17 -1.21 17.89
C ARG A 40 -14.87 -0.11 18.70
N ILE A 41 -16.19 -0.08 18.71
CA ILE A 41 -16.95 0.90 19.49
C ILE A 41 -16.66 0.72 20.98
N GLN A 42 -16.65 -0.53 21.45
CA GLN A 42 -16.36 -0.84 22.84
C GLN A 42 -14.91 -0.47 23.23
N ALA A 43 -13.93 -0.78 22.38
CA ALA A 43 -12.54 -0.39 22.57
C ALA A 43 -12.38 1.13 22.66
N LYS A 44 -13.15 1.89 21.87
CA LYS A 44 -13.18 3.36 21.95
C LYS A 44 -13.77 3.84 23.28
N ASN A 45 -14.82 3.20 23.76
CA ASN A 45 -15.46 3.57 25.04
C ASN A 45 -14.59 3.23 26.27
N THR A 46 -13.75 2.20 26.14
CA THR A 46 -12.82 1.76 27.23
C THR A 46 -11.41 2.33 27.07
N GLU A 47 -11.20 3.27 26.14
CA GLU A 47 -9.90 3.87 25.83
C GLU A 47 -8.79 2.86 25.48
N ASP A 48 -9.19 1.69 24.95
CA ASP A 48 -8.26 0.64 24.48
C ASP A 48 -7.71 0.99 23.09
N ASN A 49 -6.87 2.01 23.04
CA ASN A 49 -6.31 2.57 21.80
C ASN A 49 -5.48 1.54 21.01
N GLU A 50 -4.93 0.54 21.67
CA GLU A 50 -4.09 -0.49 21.07
C GLU A 50 -4.88 -1.39 20.11
N ASN A 51 -6.13 -1.72 20.47
CA ASN A 51 -6.97 -2.64 19.70
C ASN A 51 -7.92 -1.94 18.71
N ILE A 52 -8.13 -0.62 18.82
CA ILE A 52 -9.03 0.13 17.92
C ILE A 52 -8.64 -0.06 16.45
N GLY A 53 -7.35 0.09 16.12
CA GLY A 53 -6.84 -0.05 14.75
C GLY A 53 -7.01 -1.46 14.21
N TYR A 54 -6.73 -2.47 15.04
CA TYR A 54 -6.93 -3.87 14.67
C TYR A 54 -8.41 -4.19 14.36
N TYR A 55 -9.33 -3.72 15.18
CA TYR A 55 -10.78 -3.93 14.96
C TYR A 55 -11.27 -3.16 13.74
N TYR A 56 -10.81 -1.94 13.52
CA TYR A 56 -11.14 -1.16 12.33
C TYR A 56 -10.69 -1.85 11.04
N TYR A 57 -9.45 -2.32 11.01
CA TYR A 57 -8.92 -3.05 9.86
C TYR A 57 -9.76 -4.29 9.52
N ASN A 58 -10.11 -5.09 10.52
CA ASN A 58 -10.91 -6.30 10.31
C ASN A 58 -12.37 -5.98 9.94
N GLU A 59 -12.99 -4.96 10.55
CA GLU A 59 -14.32 -4.46 10.15
C GLU A 59 -14.35 -4.12 8.67
N ARG A 60 -13.34 -3.41 8.17
CA ARG A 60 -13.25 -3.01 6.75
C ARG A 60 -12.98 -4.18 5.84
N ASN A 61 -12.14 -5.12 6.24
CA ASN A 61 -11.90 -6.35 5.49
C ASN A 61 -13.18 -7.16 5.28
N TYR A 62 -13.96 -7.38 6.33
CA TYR A 62 -15.22 -8.10 6.22
C TYR A 62 -16.31 -7.29 5.49
N ALA A 63 -16.27 -5.97 5.55
CA ALA A 63 -17.14 -5.13 4.73
C ALA A 63 -16.84 -5.32 3.23
N SER A 64 -15.56 -5.37 2.84
CA SER A 64 -15.12 -5.65 1.48
C SER A 64 -15.54 -7.04 1.01
N ASP A 65 -15.31 -8.06 1.84
CA ASP A 65 -15.69 -9.44 1.52
C ASP A 65 -17.23 -9.58 1.36
N PHE A 66 -18.00 -8.85 2.15
CA PHE A 66 -19.47 -8.80 2.01
C PHE A 66 -19.88 -8.15 0.68
N LEU A 67 -19.23 -7.05 0.28
CA LEU A 67 -19.51 -6.40 -1.00
C LEU A 67 -19.20 -7.33 -2.18
N LYS A 68 -18.14 -8.13 -2.10
CA LYS A 68 -17.81 -9.15 -3.11
C LYS A 68 -18.85 -10.26 -3.21
N CYS A 69 -19.49 -10.64 -2.10
CA CYS A 69 -20.57 -11.62 -2.10
C CYS A 69 -21.89 -11.06 -2.68
N ARG A 70 -22.09 -9.74 -2.66
CA ARG A 70 -23.25 -9.07 -3.20
C ARG A 70 -23.04 -8.84 -4.69
N LYS A 71 -23.92 -9.35 -5.56
CA LYS A 71 -23.89 -9.04 -6.98
C LYS A 71 -24.09 -7.54 -7.18
N TYR A 72 -23.08 -6.87 -7.70
CA TYR A 72 -23.20 -5.47 -8.10
C TYR A 72 -24.19 -5.33 -9.27
N ASN A 73 -25.06 -4.33 -9.20
CA ASN A 73 -26.07 -4.09 -10.22
C ASN A 73 -25.55 -3.40 -11.49
N GLY A 74 -24.27 -2.99 -11.53
CA GLY A 74 -23.67 -2.31 -12.66
C GLY A 74 -22.17 -2.59 -12.81
N TYR A 75 -21.73 -2.85 -14.05
CA TYR A 75 -20.33 -3.14 -14.36
C TYR A 75 -19.35 -1.99 -14.01
N LYS A 76 -19.76 -0.74 -14.22
CA LYS A 76 -18.93 0.43 -13.91
C LYS A 76 -18.72 0.60 -12.39
N ASP A 77 -19.77 0.41 -11.61
CA ASP A 77 -19.70 0.53 -10.15
C ASP A 77 -18.87 -0.60 -9.54
N TYR A 78 -18.90 -1.79 -10.15
CA TYR A 78 -18.07 -2.91 -9.76
C TYR A 78 -16.59 -2.61 -9.94
N LEU A 79 -16.15 -2.16 -11.12
CA LEU A 79 -14.74 -1.91 -11.42
C LEU A 79 -14.14 -0.79 -10.57
N THR A 80 -14.86 0.32 -10.39
CA THR A 80 -14.36 1.45 -9.60
C THR A 80 -14.28 1.12 -8.12
N ASN A 81 -15.32 0.54 -7.55
CA ASN A 81 -15.37 0.20 -6.13
C ASN A 81 -14.38 -0.90 -5.76
N ASP A 82 -14.24 -1.95 -6.59
CA ASP A 82 -13.26 -3.02 -6.33
C ASP A 82 -11.82 -2.53 -6.47
N PHE A 83 -11.54 -1.65 -7.43
CA PHE A 83 -10.21 -1.09 -7.62
C PHE A 83 -9.80 -0.23 -6.41
N PHE A 84 -10.66 0.69 -5.97
CA PHE A 84 -10.38 1.52 -4.81
C PHE A 84 -10.31 0.72 -3.51
N ASP A 85 -11.15 -0.31 -3.36
CA ASP A 85 -11.11 -1.19 -2.20
C ASP A 85 -9.85 -2.07 -2.20
N PHE A 86 -9.41 -2.55 -3.37
CA PHE A 86 -8.14 -3.24 -3.53
C PHE A 86 -6.96 -2.34 -3.11
N LEU A 87 -6.91 -1.10 -3.60
CA LEU A 87 -5.88 -0.12 -3.21
C LEU A 87 -5.92 0.14 -1.70
N ALA A 88 -7.09 0.39 -1.13
CA ALA A 88 -7.25 0.65 0.29
C ALA A 88 -6.84 -0.54 1.16
N ARG A 89 -7.15 -1.76 0.73
CA ARG A 89 -6.87 -2.99 1.45
C ARG A 89 -5.39 -3.38 1.39
N TYR A 90 -4.82 -3.40 0.18
CA TYR A 90 -3.48 -3.95 -0.05
C TYR A 90 -2.37 -2.91 0.08
N LEU A 91 -2.58 -1.68 -0.42
CA LEU A 91 -1.58 -0.62 -0.36
C LEU A 91 -1.61 0.11 0.99
N ILE A 92 -2.77 0.57 1.41
CA ILE A 92 -2.90 1.48 2.57
C ILE A 92 -3.17 0.69 3.86
N GLY A 93 -3.69 -0.56 3.75
CA GLY A 93 -4.14 -1.33 4.91
C GLY A 93 -5.19 -0.58 5.73
N TYR A 94 -6.08 0.16 5.04
CA TYR A 94 -7.09 1.05 5.62
C TYR A 94 -6.54 2.09 6.61
N GLY A 95 -5.26 2.50 6.45
CA GLY A 95 -4.62 3.49 7.32
C GLY A 95 -4.00 2.93 8.60
N GLU A 96 -4.05 1.63 8.83
CA GLU A 96 -3.57 1.03 10.09
C GLU A 96 -2.16 0.40 9.99
N ARG A 97 -1.56 0.34 8.79
CA ARG A 97 -0.28 -0.35 8.57
C ARG A 97 0.74 0.50 7.79
N PRO A 98 1.36 1.51 8.43
CA PRO A 98 2.32 2.41 7.74
C PRO A 98 3.55 1.69 7.20
N ILE A 99 4.04 0.64 7.87
CA ILE A 99 5.20 -0.14 7.42
C ILE A 99 4.96 -0.78 6.05
N ARG A 100 3.72 -1.19 5.73
CA ARG A 100 3.41 -1.69 4.39
C ARG A 100 3.67 -0.66 3.30
N LEU A 101 3.28 0.58 3.55
CA LEU A 101 3.45 1.66 2.59
C LEU A 101 4.93 1.91 2.31
N LEU A 102 5.78 1.86 3.34
CA LEU A 102 7.24 1.94 3.20
C LEU A 102 7.78 0.80 2.34
N LEU A 103 7.40 -0.44 2.63
CA LEU A 103 7.86 -1.59 1.86
C LEU A 103 7.43 -1.51 0.39
N ILE A 104 6.21 -1.04 0.13
CA ILE A 104 5.70 -0.82 -1.24
C ILE A 104 6.51 0.27 -1.93
N SER A 105 6.85 1.38 -1.25
CA SER A 105 7.68 2.45 -1.80
C SER A 105 9.06 1.93 -2.22
N PHE A 106 9.75 1.18 -1.34
CA PHE A 106 11.04 0.57 -1.67
C PHE A 106 10.95 -0.43 -2.82
N SER A 107 9.88 -1.23 -2.86
CA SER A 107 9.64 -2.17 -3.96
C SER A 107 9.42 -1.43 -5.29
N LEU A 108 8.64 -0.35 -5.30
CA LEU A 108 8.43 0.47 -6.50
C LEU A 108 9.72 1.10 -6.99
N ILE A 109 10.50 1.74 -6.11
CA ILE A 109 11.81 2.31 -6.43
C ILE A 109 12.71 1.25 -7.08
N SER A 110 12.77 0.04 -6.53
CA SER A 110 13.57 -1.05 -7.08
C SER A 110 13.08 -1.51 -8.46
N VAL A 111 11.78 -1.54 -8.68
CA VAL A 111 11.19 -1.88 -10.00
C VAL A 111 11.49 -0.79 -11.03
N PHE A 112 11.33 0.49 -10.67
CA PHE A 112 11.66 1.61 -11.56
C PHE A 112 13.15 1.66 -11.88
N ALA A 113 14.03 1.41 -10.89
CA ALA A 113 15.46 1.30 -11.11
C ALA A 113 15.78 0.24 -12.19
N PHE A 114 15.16 -0.92 -12.12
CA PHE A 114 15.33 -1.95 -13.14
C PHE A 114 14.85 -1.51 -14.53
N ILE A 115 13.71 -0.81 -14.59
CA ILE A 115 13.19 -0.23 -15.85
C ILE A 115 14.17 0.80 -16.43
N TYR A 116 14.76 1.65 -15.59
CA TYR A 116 15.72 2.67 -16.05
C TYR A 116 17.01 2.10 -16.62
N ILE A 117 17.51 0.99 -16.07
CA ILE A 117 18.67 0.29 -16.66
C ILE A 117 18.35 -0.23 -18.05
N LEU A 118 17.13 -0.72 -18.27
CA LEU A 118 16.72 -1.22 -19.60
C LEU A 118 16.53 -0.09 -20.62
N ILE A 119 15.97 1.03 -20.19
CA ILE A 119 15.73 2.20 -21.05
C ILE A 119 17.03 2.93 -21.35
N GLY A 120 17.90 3.05 -20.35
CA GLY A 120 19.14 3.81 -20.38
C GLY A 120 19.01 5.18 -19.72
N ILE A 121 19.90 5.45 -18.79
CA ILE A 121 20.08 6.71 -18.08
C ILE A 121 21.49 7.24 -18.34
N LYS A 122 21.69 8.54 -18.26
CA LYS A 122 23.00 9.17 -18.41
C LYS A 122 23.39 9.78 -17.06
N SER A 123 24.42 9.19 -16.45
CA SER A 123 25.06 9.71 -15.24
C SER A 123 26.21 10.63 -15.64
N MET A 124 26.52 11.63 -14.81
CA MET A 124 27.68 12.48 -14.99
C MET A 124 29.00 11.72 -14.79
N ASP A 125 29.02 10.75 -13.88
CA ASP A 125 30.24 10.01 -13.51
C ASP A 125 30.54 8.83 -14.44
N TYR A 126 29.50 8.09 -14.84
CA TYR A 126 29.62 6.84 -15.60
C TYR A 126 29.20 6.96 -17.08
N GLY A 127 28.70 8.12 -17.51
CA GLY A 127 28.17 8.29 -18.86
C GLY A 127 26.84 7.55 -19.08
N LEU A 128 26.69 6.90 -20.23
CA LEU A 128 25.45 6.19 -20.58
C LEU A 128 25.41 4.82 -19.91
N ILE A 129 24.52 4.66 -18.96
CA ILE A 129 24.21 3.38 -18.28
C ILE A 129 23.01 2.75 -18.98
N LYS A 130 23.25 1.68 -19.73
CA LYS A 130 22.21 0.89 -20.39
C LYS A 130 22.61 -0.56 -20.43
N LEU A 131 21.74 -1.43 -19.96
CA LEU A 131 21.95 -2.87 -20.06
C LEU A 131 21.66 -3.32 -21.49
N ASN A 132 22.69 -3.79 -22.20
CA ASN A 132 22.55 -4.42 -23.49
C ASN A 132 22.44 -5.95 -23.28
N LEU A 133 21.25 -6.49 -23.40
CA LEU A 133 20.98 -7.92 -23.26
C LEU A 133 21.74 -8.80 -24.27
N SER A 134 22.30 -8.18 -25.31
CA SER A 134 23.10 -8.88 -26.35
C SER A 134 24.60 -9.00 -26.02
N ASN A 135 25.10 -8.24 -25.05
CA ASN A 135 26.49 -8.31 -24.58
C ASN A 135 26.52 -9.01 -23.24
N SER A 136 27.17 -10.18 -23.21
CA SER A 136 27.34 -11.01 -22.00
C SER A 136 28.59 -10.67 -21.17
N ASP A 137 29.34 -9.64 -21.50
CA ASP A 137 30.66 -9.37 -20.93
C ASP A 137 30.67 -8.38 -19.75
N TYR A 138 29.50 -8.12 -19.13
CA TYR A 138 29.46 -7.28 -17.94
C TYR A 138 30.00 -8.01 -16.71
N SER A 139 30.94 -7.38 -16.00
CA SER A 139 31.35 -7.85 -14.69
C SER A 139 30.19 -7.72 -13.69
N ILE A 140 30.12 -8.62 -12.72
CA ILE A 140 29.13 -8.54 -11.62
C ILE A 140 29.21 -7.18 -10.90
N TYR A 141 30.41 -6.66 -10.73
CA TYR A 141 30.65 -5.36 -10.12
C TYR A 141 30.01 -4.21 -10.93
N GLU A 142 30.14 -4.22 -12.25
CA GLU A 142 29.52 -3.22 -13.14
C GLU A 142 27.99 -3.29 -13.07
N LEU A 143 27.43 -4.48 -13.06
CA LEU A 143 25.97 -4.67 -12.93
C LEU A 143 25.43 -4.12 -11.62
N ILE A 144 26.13 -4.37 -10.51
CA ILE A 144 25.76 -3.83 -9.19
C ILE A 144 25.85 -2.32 -9.21
N THR A 145 26.93 -1.74 -9.75
CA THR A 145 27.12 -0.28 -9.83
C THR A 145 26.02 0.36 -10.68
N PHE A 146 25.71 -0.18 -11.84
CA PHE A 146 24.61 0.30 -12.70
C PHE A 146 23.25 0.23 -12.02
N TYR A 147 23.01 -0.84 -11.26
CA TYR A 147 21.78 -0.97 -10.50
C TYR A 147 21.68 0.06 -9.36
N LEU A 148 22.78 0.31 -8.64
CA LEU A 148 22.80 1.30 -7.57
C LEU A 148 22.62 2.72 -8.07
N GLU A 149 23.25 3.08 -9.22
CA GLU A 149 23.04 4.36 -9.89
C GLU A 149 21.58 4.55 -10.33
N ALA A 150 20.98 3.53 -10.94
CA ALA A 150 19.58 3.56 -11.33
C ALA A 150 18.64 3.59 -10.12
N TRP A 151 19.00 2.89 -9.06
CA TRP A 151 18.23 2.89 -7.81
C TRP A 151 18.28 4.27 -7.12
N TYR A 152 19.46 4.88 -7.09
CA TYR A 152 19.63 6.25 -6.63
C TYR A 152 18.77 7.22 -7.45
N PHE A 153 18.83 7.14 -8.79
CA PHE A 153 18.02 7.96 -9.69
C PHE A 153 16.52 7.80 -9.43
N SER A 154 16.05 6.57 -9.30
CA SER A 154 14.64 6.27 -8.95
C SER A 154 14.28 6.85 -7.58
N MET A 155 15.15 6.71 -6.58
CA MET A 155 14.91 7.26 -5.23
C MET A 155 14.73 8.77 -5.23
N ILE A 156 15.60 9.53 -5.91
CA ILE A 156 15.51 10.98 -5.99
C ILE A 156 14.34 11.46 -6.86
N THR A 157 13.97 10.67 -7.86
CA THR A 157 12.80 10.93 -8.71
C THR A 157 11.50 10.68 -7.94
N PHE A 158 11.38 9.54 -7.27
CA PHE A 158 10.24 9.17 -6.44
C PHE A 158 10.01 10.15 -5.30
N SER A 159 11.09 10.62 -4.66
CA SER A 159 11.04 11.64 -3.61
C SER A 159 10.86 13.07 -4.13
N THR A 160 10.80 13.26 -5.44
CA THR A 160 10.67 14.57 -6.13
C THR A 160 11.81 15.55 -5.84
N VAL A 161 12.97 15.07 -5.40
CA VAL A 161 14.16 15.89 -5.14
C VAL A 161 14.84 16.30 -6.44
N GLY A 162 15.15 15.32 -7.32
CA GLY A 162 15.64 15.54 -8.68
C GLY A 162 16.88 16.43 -8.77
N TYR A 163 18.03 15.99 -8.27
CA TYR A 163 19.29 16.78 -8.31
C TYR A 163 19.76 17.11 -9.73
N GLY A 164 19.35 16.31 -10.75
CA GLY A 164 19.72 16.55 -12.15
C GLY A 164 21.11 16.03 -12.54
N ASP A 165 21.78 15.31 -11.68
CA ASP A 165 23.05 14.61 -11.88
C ASP A 165 22.93 13.38 -12.78
N ILE A 166 21.74 12.75 -12.76
CA ILE A 166 21.36 11.67 -13.66
C ILE A 166 20.12 12.10 -14.45
N ILE A 167 20.16 11.87 -15.76
CA ILE A 167 19.07 12.25 -16.66
C ILE A 167 18.66 11.11 -17.59
N VAL A 168 17.41 11.15 -18.02
CA VAL A 168 16.87 10.23 -19.01
C VAL A 168 16.84 10.90 -20.38
N CYS A 169 17.46 10.28 -21.39
CA CYS A 169 17.57 10.85 -22.73
C CYS A 169 16.42 10.46 -23.65
N SER A 170 15.78 9.31 -23.41
CA SER A 170 14.73 8.78 -24.28
C SER A 170 13.34 9.34 -23.94
N LEU A 171 12.48 9.47 -24.95
CA LEU A 171 11.08 9.90 -24.74
C LEU A 171 10.32 8.93 -23.84
N ILE A 172 10.52 7.62 -24.04
CA ILE A 172 9.91 6.58 -23.21
C ILE A 172 10.33 6.74 -21.74
N GLY A 173 11.61 6.98 -21.51
CA GLY A 173 12.12 7.20 -20.16
C GLY A 173 11.51 8.43 -19.50
N LYS A 174 11.33 9.54 -20.24
CA LYS A 174 10.65 10.74 -19.71
C LYS A 174 9.22 10.45 -19.28
N ILE A 175 8.48 9.63 -20.03
CA ILE A 175 7.13 9.19 -19.66
C ILE A 175 7.16 8.35 -18.37
N VAL A 176 8.12 7.44 -18.25
CA VAL A 176 8.30 6.61 -17.04
C VAL A 176 8.61 7.49 -15.83
N VAL A 177 9.48 8.49 -15.96
CA VAL A 177 9.76 9.49 -14.90
C VAL A 177 8.48 10.20 -14.46
N CYS A 178 7.65 10.67 -15.41
CA CYS A 178 6.39 11.33 -15.07
C CYS A 178 5.46 10.41 -14.27
N ILE A 179 5.37 9.14 -14.65
CA ILE A 179 4.55 8.14 -13.93
C ILE A 179 5.11 7.92 -12.53
N GLU A 180 6.42 7.75 -12.39
CA GLU A 180 7.07 7.55 -11.10
C GLU A 180 6.86 8.72 -10.16
N VAL A 181 7.08 9.95 -10.62
CA VAL A 181 6.84 11.18 -9.84
C VAL A 181 5.39 11.26 -9.36
N PHE A 182 4.43 10.97 -10.25
CA PHE A 182 3.01 10.98 -9.88
C PHE A 182 2.69 9.96 -8.80
N LEU A 183 3.23 8.74 -8.92
CA LEU A 183 3.10 7.70 -7.89
C LEU A 183 3.77 8.11 -6.58
N GLY A 184 4.96 8.69 -6.65
CA GLY A 184 5.70 9.19 -5.49
C GLY A 184 4.90 10.21 -4.68
N ILE A 185 4.38 11.24 -5.34
CA ILE A 185 3.55 12.27 -4.71
C ILE A 185 2.31 11.65 -4.04
N THR A 186 1.64 10.73 -4.74
CA THR A 186 0.43 10.06 -4.23
C THR A 186 0.74 9.24 -2.98
N ILE A 187 1.85 8.50 -2.98
CA ILE A 187 2.27 7.68 -1.84
C ILE A 187 2.70 8.56 -0.66
N HIS A 188 3.44 9.65 -0.88
CA HIS A 188 3.83 10.58 0.17
C HIS A 188 2.60 11.23 0.84
N ALA A 189 1.63 11.70 0.04
CA ALA A 189 0.38 12.26 0.56
C ALA A 189 -0.39 11.23 1.40
N THR A 190 -0.46 9.99 0.94
CA THR A 190 -1.10 8.89 1.65
C THR A 190 -0.37 8.58 2.95
N TRP A 191 0.96 8.57 2.94
CA TRP A 191 1.80 8.31 4.12
C TRP A 191 1.58 9.34 5.20
N THR A 192 1.59 10.61 4.84
CA THR A 192 1.29 11.73 5.74
C THR A 192 -0.09 11.60 6.36
N SER A 193 -1.11 11.27 5.55
CA SER A 193 -2.48 11.06 6.03
C SER A 193 -2.58 9.90 7.03
N VAL A 194 -1.88 8.78 6.77
CA VAL A 194 -1.85 7.60 7.65
C VAL A 194 -1.17 7.93 8.99
N LEU A 195 -0.03 8.63 8.96
CA LEU A 195 0.66 9.06 10.17
C LEU A 195 -0.20 10.00 11.01
N PHE A 196 -0.80 11.01 10.37
CA PHE A 196 -1.68 11.96 11.05
C PHE A 196 -2.87 11.26 11.73
N SER A 197 -3.51 10.33 11.03
CA SER A 197 -4.62 9.53 11.57
C SER A 197 -4.24 8.72 12.81
N ARG A 198 -2.96 8.33 12.94
CA ARG A 198 -2.46 7.62 14.12
C ARG A 198 -2.11 8.54 15.30
N MET A 199 -1.68 9.76 14.99
CA MET A 199 -1.32 10.73 16.03
C MET A 199 -2.56 11.33 16.72
N VAL A 200 -3.70 11.36 16.03
CA VAL A 200 -4.96 11.95 16.51
C VAL A 200 -5.87 10.92 17.22
N LYS A 201 -5.52 9.64 17.18
CA LYS A 201 -6.22 8.58 17.93
C LYS A 201 -5.76 8.48 19.34
#